data_c54209e022a1af9fd6c1b3a757e5bdef
#
_entry.id   c54209e022a1af9fd6c1b3a757e5bdef
#
_cell.length_a   1.000
_cell.length_b   1.000
_cell.length_c   1.000
_cell.angle_alpha   90.00
_cell.angle_beta   90.00
_cell.angle_gamma   90.00
#
_symmetry.space_group_name_H-M   'P 1'
#
loop_
_entity.id
_entity.type
_entity.pdbx_description
1 polymer ?
#
loop_
_entity_poly.entity_id
_entity_poly.type
_entity_poly.pdbx_seq_one_letter_code
_entity_poly.pdbx_strand_id
1 'polypeptide(L)'
;MFLKQGDLFPLLRIDTNADVTGATSKEAKIRRVHQGTISTKTLTTSGDPTLGILQYDWIAGDTDVPGIYLVEAIVTFAGGAIQRFPQRSYLEVIIRPKVG
;
A
#
# COMPACT_ATOMS: atom_id res chain seq x y z
N MET A 1 5.30 9.36 -1.62
CA MET A 1 5.56 9.11 -0.19
C MET A 1 7.04 8.84 0.01
N PHE A 2 7.64 9.43 1.01
CA PHE A 2 9.08 9.29 1.28
C PHE A 2 9.32 8.69 2.66
N LEU A 3 10.25 7.75 2.72
CA LEU A 3 10.75 7.13 3.95
C LEU A 3 12.27 7.12 3.92
N LYS A 4 12.88 7.07 5.09
CA LYS A 4 14.28 6.69 5.22
C LYS A 4 14.36 5.19 5.54
N GLN A 5 15.45 4.58 5.16
CA GLN A 5 15.71 3.17 5.40
C GLN A 5 15.50 2.82 6.88
N GLY A 6 14.65 1.84 7.15
CA GLY A 6 14.32 1.41 8.50
C GLY A 6 13.18 2.17 9.17
N ASP A 7 12.67 3.25 8.56
CA ASP A 7 11.55 4.01 9.14
C ASP A 7 10.27 3.22 9.10
N LEU A 8 9.48 3.31 10.17
CA LEU A 8 8.15 2.71 10.25
C LEU A 8 7.03 3.77 10.21
N PHE A 9 7.39 5.03 10.09
CA PHE A 9 6.48 6.15 9.90
C PHE A 9 7.00 7.05 8.79
N PRO A 10 6.10 7.70 8.04
CA PRO A 10 4.64 7.57 8.11
C PRO A 10 4.15 6.21 7.61
N LEU A 11 2.95 5.80 8.06
CA LEU A 11 2.31 4.56 7.60
C LEU A 11 2.01 4.64 6.10
N LEU A 12 1.91 3.49 5.45
CA LEU A 12 1.37 3.45 4.10
C LEU A 12 -0.12 3.73 4.18
N ARG A 13 -0.55 4.78 3.48
CA ARG A 13 -1.95 5.19 3.45
C ARG A 13 -2.40 5.33 2.01
N ILE A 14 -3.50 4.68 1.68
CA ILE A 14 -4.07 4.71 0.34
C ILE A 14 -5.50 5.24 0.44
N ASP A 15 -5.74 6.41 -0.14
CA ASP A 15 -7.07 6.98 -0.24
C ASP A 15 -7.68 6.49 -1.56
N THR A 16 -8.64 5.58 -1.46
CA THR A 16 -9.30 5.04 -2.65
C THR A 16 -10.37 5.99 -3.18
N ASN A 17 -10.78 6.96 -2.37
CA ASN A 17 -11.89 7.86 -2.68
C ASN A 17 -13.15 7.09 -3.10
N ALA A 18 -13.36 5.92 -2.54
CA ALA A 18 -14.47 5.04 -2.83
C ALA A 18 -14.97 4.38 -1.55
N ASP A 19 -16.24 3.96 -1.53
CA ASP A 19 -16.80 3.21 -0.44
C ASP A 19 -16.31 1.76 -0.50
N VAL A 20 -15.60 1.31 0.53
CA VAL A 20 -15.08 -0.06 0.60
C VAL A 20 -15.84 -0.92 1.62
N THR A 21 -17.02 -0.46 2.05
CA THR A 21 -17.90 -1.23 2.93
C THR A 21 -18.21 -2.59 2.29
N GLY A 22 -18.13 -3.65 3.08
CA GLY A 22 -18.42 -5.00 2.57
C GLY A 22 -17.28 -5.63 1.77
N ALA A 23 -16.12 -5.00 1.68
CA ALA A 23 -14.95 -5.62 1.08
C ALA A 23 -14.55 -6.88 1.86
N THR A 24 -14.32 -7.98 1.17
CA THR A 24 -13.91 -9.25 1.77
C THR A 24 -12.39 -9.35 1.88
N SER A 25 -11.65 -8.60 1.05
CA SER A 25 -10.20 -8.58 1.07
C SER A 25 -9.69 -7.21 0.62
N LYS A 26 -8.64 -6.74 1.28
CA LYS A 26 -7.96 -5.48 0.94
C LYS A 26 -6.47 -5.74 1.03
N GLU A 27 -5.78 -5.65 -0.11
CA GLU A 27 -4.36 -5.95 -0.19
C GLU A 27 -3.61 -4.86 -0.93
N ALA A 28 -2.34 -4.68 -0.59
CA ALA A 28 -1.41 -3.87 -1.37
C ALA A 28 -0.42 -4.77 -2.08
N LYS A 29 -0.26 -4.57 -3.37
CA LYS A 29 0.82 -5.14 -4.15
C LYS A 29 1.93 -4.10 -4.25
N ILE A 30 3.12 -4.47 -3.82
CA ILE A 30 4.27 -3.57 -3.77
C ILE A 30 5.39 -4.19 -4.60
N ARG A 31 5.87 -3.44 -5.59
CA ARG A 31 6.93 -3.88 -6.47
C ARG A 31 8.02 -2.82 -6.54
N ARG A 32 9.27 -3.23 -6.31
CA ARG A 32 10.41 -2.34 -6.52
C ARG A 32 10.61 -2.14 -8.03
N VAL A 33 10.86 -0.88 -8.44
CA VAL A 33 11.13 -0.55 -9.84
C VAL A 33 12.31 -1.37 -10.35
N HIS A 34 12.17 -1.93 -11.54
CA HIS A 34 13.14 -2.83 -12.20
C HIS A 34 13.34 -4.18 -11.51
N GLN A 35 12.48 -4.53 -10.57
CA GLN A 35 12.45 -5.85 -9.95
C GLN A 35 11.16 -6.57 -10.29
N GLY A 36 11.22 -7.89 -10.45
CA GLY A 36 10.04 -8.69 -10.77
C GLY A 36 9.25 -9.16 -9.56
N THR A 37 9.86 -9.14 -8.37
CA THR A 37 9.25 -9.66 -7.16
C THR A 37 8.19 -8.71 -6.63
N ILE A 38 7.02 -9.26 -6.32
CA ILE A 38 5.89 -8.52 -5.77
C ILE A 38 5.67 -8.96 -4.33
N SER A 39 5.64 -8.00 -3.42
CA SER A 39 5.23 -8.22 -2.03
C SER A 39 3.74 -7.94 -1.89
N THR A 40 3.04 -8.76 -1.14
CA THR A 40 1.63 -8.57 -0.84
C THR A 40 1.46 -8.26 0.64
N LYS A 41 0.78 -7.17 0.95
CA LYS A 41 0.50 -6.75 2.32
C LYS A 41 -1.00 -6.67 2.52
N THR A 42 -1.48 -7.11 3.68
CA THR A 42 -2.90 -6.97 4.02
C THR A 42 -3.16 -5.57 4.53
N LEU A 43 -4.13 -4.89 3.94
CA LEU A 43 -4.53 -3.55 4.34
C LEU A 43 -5.68 -3.61 5.33
N THR A 44 -5.76 -2.60 6.19
CA THR A 44 -6.89 -2.37 7.08
C THR A 44 -7.56 -1.06 6.71
N THR A 45 -8.84 -0.93 7.05
CA THR A 45 -9.57 0.31 6.85
C THR A 45 -9.24 1.26 7.99
N SER A 46 -8.87 2.50 7.64
CA SER A 46 -8.66 3.57 8.62
C SER A 46 -9.96 4.35 8.79
N GLY A 47 -10.60 4.21 9.94
CA GLY A 47 -11.85 4.90 10.24
C GLY A 47 -13.04 4.32 9.49
N ASP A 48 -13.94 5.20 9.03
CA ASP A 48 -15.18 4.82 8.37
C ASP A 48 -14.89 4.22 6.98
N PRO A 49 -15.34 2.98 6.71
CA PRO A 49 -15.09 2.34 5.41
C PRO A 49 -15.74 3.07 4.23
N THR A 50 -16.77 3.89 4.46
CA THR A 50 -17.36 4.69 3.37
C THR A 50 -16.40 5.74 2.83
N LEU A 51 -15.39 6.13 3.61
CA LEU A 51 -14.37 7.08 3.18
C LEU A 51 -13.28 6.43 2.33
N GLY A 52 -13.14 5.11 2.40
CA GLY A 52 -12.22 4.36 1.55
C GLY A 52 -10.74 4.58 1.84
N ILE A 53 -10.38 4.90 3.06
CA ILE A 53 -8.98 5.08 3.44
C ILE A 53 -8.43 3.76 3.96
N LEU A 54 -7.42 3.25 3.29
CA LEU A 54 -6.75 2.00 3.63
C LEU A 54 -5.36 2.30 4.16
N GLN A 55 -4.87 1.46 5.07
CA GLN A 55 -3.54 1.65 5.64
C GLN A 55 -2.82 0.32 5.85
N TYR A 56 -1.50 0.41 5.86
CA TYR A 56 -0.62 -0.66 6.29
C TYR A 56 0.42 -0.08 7.23
N ASP A 57 0.56 -0.72 8.39
CA ASP A 57 1.57 -0.35 9.38
C ASP A 57 2.85 -1.11 9.04
N TRP A 58 3.90 -0.37 8.65
CA TRP A 58 5.18 -1.00 8.36
C TRP A 58 5.71 -1.78 9.57
N ILE A 59 6.22 -2.98 9.31
CA ILE A 59 6.90 -3.77 10.32
C ILE A 59 8.40 -3.81 10.05
N ALA A 60 9.17 -4.17 11.05
CA ALA A 60 10.62 -4.27 10.93
C ALA A 60 11.01 -5.11 9.71
N GLY A 61 11.91 -4.62 8.90
CA GLY A 61 12.37 -5.25 7.66
C GLY A 61 11.70 -4.73 6.40
N ASP A 62 10.47 -4.21 6.48
CA ASP A 62 9.72 -3.76 5.29
C ASP A 62 10.41 -2.64 4.53
N THR A 63 11.09 -1.74 5.23
CA THR A 63 11.70 -0.54 4.65
C THR A 63 13.23 -0.58 4.66
N ASP A 64 13.80 -1.77 4.77
CA ASP A 64 15.26 -1.93 4.91
C ASP A 64 16.02 -1.77 3.60
N VAL A 65 15.36 -1.90 2.47
CA VAL A 65 16.02 -1.83 1.16
C VAL A 65 15.65 -0.53 0.46
N PRO A 66 16.60 0.40 0.29
CA PRO A 66 16.34 1.64 -0.45
C PRO A 66 15.92 1.37 -1.88
N GLY A 67 15.07 2.23 -2.41
CA GLY A 67 14.62 2.14 -3.79
C GLY A 67 13.29 2.84 -3.99
N ILE A 68 12.80 2.76 -5.21
CA ILE A 68 11.51 3.27 -5.62
C ILE A 68 10.56 2.08 -5.74
N TYR A 69 9.44 2.15 -5.06
CA TYR A 69 8.43 1.10 -5.03
C TYR A 69 7.12 1.61 -5.60
N LEU A 70 6.49 0.79 -6.41
CA LEU A 70 5.16 1.05 -6.95
C LEU A 70 4.16 0.26 -6.13
N VAL A 71 3.08 0.93 -5.73
CA VAL A 71 2.06 0.34 -4.86
C VAL A 71 0.70 0.44 -5.52
N GLU A 72 -0.04 -0.65 -5.49
CA GLU A 72 -1.40 -0.73 -5.99
C GLU A 72 -2.25 -1.47 -4.95
N ALA A 73 -3.38 -0.89 -4.56
CA ALA A 73 -4.32 -1.55 -3.68
C ALA A 73 -5.30 -2.38 -4.49
N ILE A 74 -5.60 -3.58 -4.01
CA ILE A 74 -6.60 -4.47 -4.59
C ILE A 74 -7.68 -4.71 -3.55
N VAL A 75 -8.90 -4.32 -3.89
CA VAL A 75 -10.06 -4.49 -3.03
C VAL A 75 -10.99 -5.51 -3.69
N THR A 76 -11.30 -6.57 -2.97
CA THR A 76 -12.23 -7.61 -3.41
C THR A 76 -13.52 -7.49 -2.62
N PHE A 77 -14.64 -7.47 -3.32
CA PHE A 77 -15.97 -7.37 -2.73
C PHE A 77 -16.68 -8.73 -2.72
N ALA A 78 -17.79 -8.82 -2.00
CA ALA A 78 -18.64 -10.00 -2.01
C ALA A 78 -19.07 -10.32 -3.46
N GLY A 79 -19.03 -11.60 -3.82
CA GLY A 79 -19.31 -12.02 -5.20
C GLY A 79 -18.08 -12.02 -6.11
N GLY A 80 -16.90 -11.63 -5.60
CA GLY A 80 -15.63 -11.71 -6.34
C GLY A 80 -15.29 -10.51 -7.20
N ALA A 81 -16.09 -9.43 -7.15
CA ALA A 81 -15.75 -8.21 -7.86
C ALA A 81 -14.46 -7.60 -7.29
N ILE A 82 -13.55 -7.23 -8.17
CA ILE A 82 -12.23 -6.71 -7.81
C ILE A 82 -12.08 -5.30 -8.36
N GLN A 83 -11.53 -4.41 -7.53
CA GLN A 83 -11.19 -3.05 -7.93
C GLN A 83 -9.79 -2.71 -7.49
N ARG A 84 -9.02 -2.06 -8.38
CA ARG A 84 -7.64 -1.64 -8.12
C ARG A 84 -7.55 -0.15 -7.97
N PHE A 85 -6.70 0.30 -7.07
CA PHE A 85 -6.47 1.72 -6.80
C PHE A 85 -4.96 2.02 -6.71
N PRO A 86 -4.49 3.14 -7.25
CA PRO A 86 -5.21 4.03 -8.13
C PRO A 86 -5.50 3.37 -9.48
N GLN A 87 -6.53 3.84 -10.17
CA GLN A 87 -7.00 3.19 -11.40
C GLN A 87 -6.15 3.52 -12.63
N ARG A 88 -5.38 4.61 -12.60
CA ARG A 88 -4.63 5.09 -13.77
C ARG A 88 -3.12 5.00 -13.65
N SER A 89 -2.60 4.82 -12.45
CA SER A 89 -1.17 4.80 -12.22
C SER A 89 -0.87 3.97 -10.97
N TYR A 90 0.25 4.27 -10.33
CA TYR A 90 0.65 3.62 -9.09
C TYR A 90 0.91 4.68 -8.05
N LEU A 91 0.73 4.35 -6.78
CA LEU A 91 1.33 5.12 -5.72
C LEU A 91 2.82 4.82 -5.67
N GLU A 92 3.60 5.84 -5.39
CA GLU A 92 5.04 5.73 -5.34
C GLU A 92 5.51 5.84 -3.89
N VAL A 93 6.29 4.86 -3.45
CA VAL A 93 6.96 4.89 -2.14
C VAL A 93 8.45 4.90 -2.40
N ILE A 94 9.12 5.95 -1.96
CA ILE A 94 10.55 6.12 -2.14
C ILE A 94 11.24 5.93 -0.78
N ILE A 95 12.10 4.92 -0.70
CA ILE A 95 12.90 4.65 0.50
C ILE A 95 14.31 5.09 0.19
N ARG A 96 14.80 6.06 0.96
CA ARG A 96 16.14 6.62 0.81
C ARG A 96 17.10 6.02 1.82
N PRO A 97 18.40 5.90 1.50
CA PRO A 97 19.39 5.46 2.46
C PRO A 97 19.43 6.37 3.69
N LYS A 98 19.59 5.77 4.84
CA LYS A 98 19.80 6.53 6.07
C LYS A 98 21.27 6.92 6.23
N VAL A 99 21.52 7.93 7.04
CA VAL A 99 22.88 8.32 7.43
C VAL A 99 23.26 7.56 8.71
N GLY A 100 24.18 6.65 8.58
CA GLY A 100 24.70 5.89 9.72
C GLY A 100 23.86 4.72 10.16
#